data_a90b3be3abf807cd648c0988989d48eb
#
_entry.id   a90b3be3abf807cd648c0988989d48eb
#
_cell.length_a   1.000
_cell.length_b   1.000
_cell.length_c   1.000
_cell.angle_alpha   90.00
_cell.angle_beta   90.00
_cell.angle_gamma   90.00
#
_symmetry.space_group_name_H-M   'P 1'
#
loop_
_entity.id
_entity.type
_entity.pdbx_description
1 polymer ?
#
loop_
_entity_poly.entity_id
_entity_poly.type
_entity_poly.pdbx_seq_one_letter_code
_entity_poly.pdbx_strand_id
1 'polypeptide(L)'
;ADRDSNAAFQVLANILYNSDGSPLKNKIISSGICKDFGGLYLSSSCFNTIMMTYLVGSEATHLEAFDQLYRETLKQMSDEGLDSDLMVSELNKYEFNVREDASKAQRGLDLIGKSMAAFKYSNDPFKALKTEELLSNLRRKALEENYFEQLIKERLLDNPATVKVILEPDPGKIAETAA
;
A
#
# COMPACT_ATOMS: atom_id res chain seq x y z
N ALA A 1 2.58 2.59 -13.19
CA ALA A 1 2.82 1.18 -12.82
C ALA A 1 1.99 0.28 -13.72
N ASP A 2 2.50 -0.88 -14.09
CA ASP A 2 1.72 -1.89 -14.76
C ASP A 2 0.71 -2.55 -13.79
N ARG A 3 -0.15 -3.40 -14.33
CA ARG A 3 -1.21 -4.04 -13.56
C ARG A 3 -0.68 -4.97 -12.46
N ASP A 4 0.37 -5.72 -12.77
CA ASP A 4 0.99 -6.67 -11.83
C ASP A 4 1.62 -5.92 -10.67
N SER A 5 2.35 -4.85 -10.97
CA SER A 5 2.92 -3.98 -9.95
C SER A 5 1.85 -3.31 -9.08
N ASN A 6 0.72 -2.88 -9.68
CA ASN A 6 -0.38 -2.31 -8.92
C ASN A 6 -0.97 -3.31 -7.91
N ALA A 7 -1.21 -4.54 -8.33
CA ALA A 7 -1.70 -5.60 -7.45
C ALA A 7 -0.70 -5.91 -6.33
N ALA A 8 0.59 -5.99 -6.69
CA ALA A 8 1.65 -6.23 -5.72
C ALA A 8 1.72 -5.13 -4.66
N PHE A 9 1.65 -3.86 -5.05
CA PHE A 9 1.66 -2.74 -4.10
C PHE A 9 0.41 -2.67 -3.22
N GLN A 10 -0.75 -3.10 -3.68
CA GLN A 10 -1.95 -3.21 -2.85
C GLN A 10 -1.76 -4.24 -1.73
N VAL A 11 -1.24 -5.43 -2.07
CA VAL A 11 -0.93 -6.47 -1.07
C VAL A 11 0.19 -6.01 -0.14
N LEU A 12 1.27 -5.45 -0.68
CA LEU A 12 2.40 -4.95 0.09
C LEU A 12 2.00 -3.85 1.08
N ALA A 13 1.10 -2.93 0.69
CA ALA A 13 0.59 -1.91 1.60
C ALA A 13 -0.14 -2.51 2.80
N ASN A 14 -0.87 -3.61 2.60
CA ASN A 14 -1.52 -4.30 3.72
C ASN A 14 -0.49 -4.99 4.62
N ILE A 15 0.49 -5.68 4.04
CA ILE A 15 1.58 -6.31 4.80
C ILE A 15 2.34 -5.29 5.65
N LEU A 16 2.65 -4.11 5.08
CA LEU A 16 3.47 -3.11 5.75
C LEU A 16 2.70 -2.27 6.78
N TYR A 17 1.42 -1.93 6.49
CA TYR A 17 0.74 -0.86 7.22
C TYR A 17 -0.55 -1.27 7.91
N ASN A 18 -1.30 -2.20 7.35
CA ASN A 18 -2.70 -2.42 7.75
C ASN A 18 -2.93 -3.75 8.47
N SER A 19 -2.08 -4.73 8.26
CA SER A 19 -2.20 -6.02 8.96
C SER A 19 -1.76 -5.89 10.42
N ASP A 20 -2.48 -6.54 11.33
CA ASP A 20 -2.10 -6.61 12.74
C ASP A 20 -0.80 -7.42 12.95
N GLY A 21 -0.48 -8.31 12.01
CA GLY A 21 0.79 -9.03 11.97
C GLY A 21 1.95 -8.24 11.38
N SER A 22 1.75 -6.97 10.96
CA SER A 22 2.81 -6.17 10.34
C SER A 22 3.97 -5.88 11.30
N PRO A 23 5.20 -6.34 11.02
CA PRO A 23 6.36 -6.01 11.84
C PRO A 23 6.64 -4.50 11.89
N LEU A 24 6.43 -3.81 10.77
CA LEU A 24 6.63 -2.36 10.67
C LEU A 24 5.64 -1.59 11.55
N LYS A 25 4.34 -1.90 11.44
CA LYS A 25 3.29 -1.30 12.27
C LYS A 25 3.56 -1.53 13.74
N ASN A 26 3.86 -2.76 14.11
CA ASN A 26 4.11 -3.14 15.50
C ASN A 26 5.34 -2.44 16.09
N LYS A 27 6.44 -2.33 15.34
CA LYS A 27 7.64 -1.61 15.77
C LYS A 27 7.36 -0.12 15.99
N ILE A 28 6.66 0.54 15.04
CA ILE A 28 6.37 1.97 15.13
C ILE A 28 5.42 2.27 16.29
N ILE A 29 4.35 1.51 16.47
CA ILE A 29 3.42 1.71 17.60
C ILE A 29 4.12 1.43 18.93
N SER A 30 4.91 0.36 19.02
CA SER A 30 5.63 -0.01 20.26
C SER A 30 6.73 0.99 20.65
N SER A 31 7.24 1.78 19.71
CA SER A 31 8.22 2.83 20.00
C SER A 31 7.64 4.02 20.76
N GLY A 32 6.31 4.16 20.80
CA GLY A 32 5.63 5.27 21.46
C GLY A 32 5.70 6.60 20.70
N ILE A 33 6.23 6.61 19.47
CA ILE A 33 6.34 7.83 18.62
C ILE A 33 4.98 8.36 18.24
N CYS A 34 3.97 7.51 18.09
CA CYS A 34 2.62 7.88 17.67
C CYS A 34 1.56 7.06 18.41
N LYS A 35 0.31 7.53 18.33
CA LYS A 35 -0.85 6.80 18.85
C LYS A 35 -1.38 5.75 17.86
N ASP A 36 -1.26 6.04 16.57
CA ASP A 36 -1.67 5.13 15.50
C ASP A 36 -0.77 5.30 14.28
N PHE A 37 -0.63 4.24 13.50
CA PHE A 37 0.17 4.18 12.29
C PHE A 37 -0.57 3.38 11.22
N GLY A 38 -0.60 3.91 10.02
CA GLY A 38 -1.19 3.24 8.89
C GLY A 38 -0.63 3.73 7.56
N GLY A 39 -1.17 3.16 6.49
CA GLY A 39 -0.79 3.59 5.16
C GLY A 39 -1.73 3.08 4.09
N LEU A 40 -1.57 3.62 2.89
CA LEU A 40 -2.39 3.25 1.75
C LEU A 40 -1.61 3.38 0.44
N TYR A 41 -2.06 2.65 -0.56
CA TYR A 41 -1.56 2.73 -1.91
C TYR A 41 -2.62 3.32 -2.83
N LEU A 42 -2.29 4.44 -3.46
CA LEU A 42 -3.15 5.16 -4.40
C LEU A 42 -2.68 4.88 -5.83
N SER A 43 -3.50 4.18 -6.61
CA SER A 43 -3.19 3.81 -7.99
C SER A 43 -4.16 4.37 -9.03
N SER A 44 -5.37 4.70 -8.61
CA SER A 44 -6.48 5.02 -9.55
C SER A 44 -6.69 6.51 -9.79
N SER A 45 -6.26 7.36 -8.88
CA SER A 45 -6.59 8.79 -8.90
C SER A 45 -5.45 9.68 -9.42
N CYS A 46 -4.25 9.13 -9.60
CA CYS A 46 -3.06 9.89 -9.96
C CYS A 46 -2.37 9.28 -11.19
N PHE A 47 -1.72 10.13 -11.98
CA PHE A 47 -0.86 9.67 -13.08
C PHE A 47 0.30 8.82 -12.57
N ASN A 48 0.92 9.27 -11.47
CA ASN A 48 1.89 8.49 -10.71
C ASN A 48 1.20 7.84 -9.52
N THR A 49 1.57 6.61 -9.22
CA THR A 49 1.09 5.90 -8.03
C THR A 49 1.79 6.42 -6.79
N ILE A 50 1.08 6.47 -5.67
CA ILE A 50 1.59 6.98 -4.41
C ILE A 50 1.43 5.90 -3.33
N MET A 51 2.54 5.56 -2.68
CA MET A 51 2.53 4.82 -1.42
C MET A 51 2.61 5.85 -0.29
N MET A 52 1.59 5.96 0.53
CA MET A 52 1.50 6.94 1.61
C MET A 52 1.47 6.24 2.96
N THR A 53 2.23 6.77 3.90
CA THR A 53 2.17 6.39 5.31
C THR A 53 1.80 7.60 6.15
N TYR A 54 1.10 7.36 7.26
CA TYR A 54 0.72 8.41 8.17
C TYR A 54 0.85 7.97 9.63
N LEU A 55 1.21 8.92 10.47
CA LEU A 55 1.19 8.78 11.92
C LEU A 55 0.09 9.68 12.49
N VAL A 56 -0.63 9.19 13.46
CA VAL A 56 -1.65 9.94 14.18
C VAL A 56 -1.21 10.17 15.61
N GLY A 57 -1.34 11.41 16.07
CA GLY A 57 -0.98 11.79 17.44
C GLY A 57 0.50 11.65 17.73
N SER A 58 1.33 12.09 16.79
CA SER A 58 2.78 12.21 16.91
C SER A 58 3.19 13.67 17.05
N GLU A 59 4.32 13.93 17.66
CA GLU A 59 4.94 15.25 17.74
C GLU A 59 5.88 15.49 16.55
N ALA A 60 5.98 16.75 16.09
CA ALA A 60 6.89 17.10 14.97
C ALA A 60 8.36 16.75 15.26
N THR A 61 8.76 16.77 16.53
CA THR A 61 10.09 16.38 17.00
C THR A 61 10.43 14.90 16.78
N HIS A 62 9.41 14.05 16.59
CA HIS A 62 9.60 12.61 16.33
C HIS A 62 9.89 12.28 14.86
N LEU A 63 9.89 13.25 13.95
CA LEU A 63 10.03 13.00 12.52
C LEU A 63 11.31 12.26 12.15
N GLU A 64 12.46 12.65 12.73
CA GLU A 64 13.74 12.01 12.45
C GLU A 64 13.79 10.58 13.02
N ALA A 65 13.31 10.40 14.24
CA ALA A 65 13.24 9.09 14.89
C ALA A 65 12.32 8.14 14.11
N PHE A 66 11.20 8.65 13.61
CA PHE A 66 10.30 7.89 12.74
C PHE A 66 10.99 7.49 11.43
N ASP A 67 11.63 8.43 10.74
CA ASP A 67 12.28 8.15 9.44
C ASP A 67 13.37 7.09 9.59
N GLN A 68 14.17 7.18 10.64
CA GLN A 68 15.19 6.20 10.95
C GLN A 68 14.57 4.82 11.22
N LEU A 69 13.61 4.72 12.14
CA LEU A 69 12.96 3.47 12.50
C LEU A 69 12.22 2.83 11.29
N TYR A 70 11.56 3.66 10.49
CA TYR A 70 10.88 3.23 9.29
C TYR A 70 11.85 2.61 8.29
N ARG A 71 12.95 3.33 7.96
CA ARG A 71 13.96 2.86 7.01
C ARG A 71 14.70 1.63 7.49
N GLU A 72 15.10 1.60 8.76
CA GLU A 72 15.77 0.44 9.36
C GLU A 72 14.89 -0.81 9.32
N THR A 73 13.60 -0.64 9.63
CA THR A 73 12.66 -1.77 9.61
C THR A 73 12.39 -2.26 8.19
N LEU A 74 12.19 -1.35 7.24
CA LEU A 74 12.04 -1.74 5.82
C LEU A 74 13.30 -2.43 5.29
N LYS A 75 14.48 -1.95 5.68
CA LYS A 75 15.75 -2.57 5.31
C LYS A 75 15.85 -3.97 5.89
N GLN A 76 15.53 -4.14 7.16
CA GLN A 76 15.50 -5.46 7.78
C GLN A 76 14.54 -6.41 7.04
N MET A 77 13.32 -5.97 6.76
CA MET A 77 12.32 -6.76 6.02
C MET A 77 12.79 -7.13 4.60
N SER A 78 13.50 -6.22 3.93
CA SER A 78 14.05 -6.48 2.60
C SER A 78 15.24 -7.47 2.61
N ASP A 79 16.09 -7.41 3.65
CA ASP A 79 17.32 -8.21 3.75
C ASP A 79 17.06 -9.61 4.35
N GLU A 80 16.18 -9.71 5.35
CA GLU A 80 15.88 -10.95 6.08
C GLU A 80 14.67 -11.72 5.50
N GLY A 81 13.89 -11.06 4.64
CA GLY A 81 12.65 -11.59 4.07
C GLY A 81 11.41 -11.25 4.89
N LEU A 82 10.27 -11.43 4.25
CA LEU A 82 8.95 -11.25 4.86
C LEU A 82 8.45 -12.56 5.45
N ASP A 83 7.64 -12.47 6.50
CA ASP A 83 6.95 -13.62 7.06
C ASP A 83 6.03 -14.29 6.03
N SER A 84 6.28 -15.57 5.75
CA SER A 84 5.58 -16.34 4.73
C SER A 84 4.09 -16.50 5.03
N ASP A 85 3.72 -16.70 6.30
CA ASP A 85 2.32 -16.89 6.70
C ASP A 85 1.55 -15.57 6.57
N LEU A 86 2.18 -14.45 6.90
CA LEU A 86 1.64 -13.12 6.69
C LEU A 86 1.44 -12.84 5.20
N MET A 87 2.44 -13.13 4.35
CA MET A 87 2.33 -12.98 2.90
C MET A 87 1.18 -13.81 2.33
N VAL A 88 1.09 -15.08 2.68
CA VAL A 88 0.01 -15.98 2.23
C VAL A 88 -1.36 -15.47 2.68
N SER A 89 -1.46 -15.00 3.93
CA SER A 89 -2.71 -14.45 4.47
C SER A 89 -3.17 -13.23 3.68
N GLU A 90 -2.28 -12.27 3.41
CA GLU A 90 -2.65 -11.05 2.68
C GLU A 90 -2.89 -11.31 1.19
N LEU A 91 -2.19 -12.26 0.57
CA LEU A 91 -2.47 -12.73 -0.78
C LEU A 91 -3.86 -13.38 -0.87
N ASN A 92 -4.22 -14.22 0.09
CA ASN A 92 -5.54 -14.85 0.15
C ASN A 92 -6.66 -13.82 0.33
N LYS A 93 -6.47 -12.81 1.20
CA LYS A 93 -7.43 -11.70 1.36
C LYS A 93 -7.60 -10.91 0.06
N TYR A 94 -6.50 -10.60 -0.62
CA TYR A 94 -6.54 -9.90 -1.90
C TYR A 94 -7.28 -10.71 -2.96
N GLU A 95 -6.96 -12.00 -3.10
CA GLU A 95 -7.62 -12.92 -4.02
C GLU A 95 -9.12 -13.04 -3.71
N PHE A 96 -9.50 -13.20 -2.44
CA PHE A 96 -10.87 -13.24 -1.99
C PHE A 96 -11.63 -11.96 -2.40
N ASN A 97 -11.06 -10.79 -2.13
CA ASN A 97 -11.67 -9.51 -2.48
C ASN A 97 -11.88 -9.37 -4.00
N VAL A 98 -10.87 -9.76 -4.80
CA VAL A 98 -10.98 -9.74 -6.27
C VAL A 98 -12.08 -10.66 -6.78
N ARG A 99 -12.26 -11.83 -6.16
CA ARG A 99 -13.28 -12.82 -6.52
C ARG A 99 -14.67 -12.44 -5.99
N GLU A 100 -14.75 -11.87 -4.78
CA GLU A 100 -16.00 -11.44 -4.16
C GLU A 100 -16.64 -10.27 -4.92
N ASP A 101 -15.84 -9.39 -5.54
CA ASP A 101 -16.33 -8.33 -6.42
C ASP A 101 -17.25 -8.89 -7.54
N ALA A 102 -17.14 -10.18 -7.83
CA ALA A 102 -18.01 -10.87 -8.79
C ALA A 102 -19.48 -11.05 -8.34
N SER A 103 -19.76 -10.97 -7.04
CA SER A 103 -21.10 -11.18 -6.46
C SER A 103 -21.85 -9.89 -6.13
N LYS A 104 -21.20 -8.72 -6.25
CA LYS A 104 -21.79 -7.43 -5.89
C LYS A 104 -22.91 -7.01 -6.86
N ALA A 105 -23.96 -6.37 -6.33
CA ALA A 105 -25.09 -5.89 -7.12
C ALA A 105 -24.70 -4.90 -8.22
N GLN A 106 -23.63 -4.13 -8.04
CA GLN A 106 -23.11 -3.15 -9.01
C GLN A 106 -21.99 -3.70 -9.90
N ARG A 107 -21.79 -5.00 -9.95
CA ARG A 107 -20.72 -5.66 -10.73
C ARG A 107 -20.57 -5.13 -12.14
N GLY A 108 -21.68 -4.94 -12.86
CA GLY A 108 -21.64 -4.44 -14.22
C GLY A 108 -20.98 -3.06 -14.34
N LEU A 109 -21.31 -2.17 -13.41
CA LEU A 109 -20.74 -0.83 -13.35
C LEU A 109 -19.24 -0.86 -13.00
N ASP A 110 -18.85 -1.71 -12.05
CA ASP A 110 -17.45 -1.89 -11.67
C ASP A 110 -16.61 -2.46 -12.82
N LEU A 111 -17.14 -3.43 -13.57
CA LEU A 111 -16.48 -4.00 -14.74
C LEU A 111 -16.33 -2.97 -15.86
N ILE A 112 -17.36 -2.14 -16.10
CA ILE A 112 -17.28 -1.03 -17.06
C ILE A 112 -16.20 -0.04 -16.62
N GLY A 113 -16.17 0.36 -15.35
CA GLY A 113 -15.15 1.26 -14.80
C GLY A 113 -13.73 0.72 -14.97
N LYS A 114 -13.52 -0.55 -14.67
CA LYS A 114 -12.22 -1.24 -14.87
C LYS A 114 -11.83 -1.29 -16.35
N SER A 115 -12.78 -1.61 -17.23
CA SER A 115 -12.55 -1.66 -18.69
C SER A 115 -12.26 -0.28 -19.27
N MET A 116 -12.96 0.76 -18.85
CA MET A 116 -12.72 2.14 -19.30
C MET A 116 -11.34 2.63 -18.85
N ALA A 117 -10.95 2.36 -17.61
CA ALA A 117 -9.61 2.69 -17.12
C ALA A 117 -8.51 1.97 -17.91
N ALA A 118 -8.71 0.69 -18.23
CA ALA A 118 -7.79 -0.07 -19.07
C ALA A 118 -7.73 0.47 -20.51
N PHE A 119 -8.86 0.80 -21.10
CA PHE A 119 -8.95 1.34 -22.46
C PHE A 119 -8.24 2.68 -22.62
N LYS A 120 -8.28 3.53 -21.58
CA LYS A 120 -7.61 4.83 -21.60
C LYS A 120 -6.07 4.71 -21.74
N TYR A 121 -5.48 3.63 -21.26
CA TYR A 121 -4.02 3.44 -21.21
C TYR A 121 -3.52 2.23 -22.02
N SER A 122 -4.42 1.42 -22.56
CA SER A 122 -4.10 0.28 -23.42
C SER A 122 -5.18 0.10 -24.47
N ASN A 123 -4.83 -0.56 -25.59
CA ASN A 123 -5.80 -0.84 -26.66
C ASN A 123 -6.70 -2.07 -26.36
N ASP A 124 -6.56 -2.71 -25.21
CA ASP A 124 -7.37 -3.86 -24.81
C ASP A 124 -8.21 -3.51 -23.57
N PRO A 125 -9.53 -3.22 -23.74
CA PRO A 125 -10.41 -2.90 -22.63
C PRO A 125 -10.66 -4.10 -21.70
N PHE A 126 -10.46 -5.33 -22.18
CA PHE A 126 -10.68 -6.55 -21.40
C PHE A 126 -9.46 -7.01 -20.61
N LYS A 127 -8.31 -6.39 -20.83
CA LYS A 127 -7.09 -6.72 -20.11
C LYS A 127 -7.26 -6.63 -18.58
N ALA A 128 -8.03 -5.63 -18.10
CA ALA A 128 -8.30 -5.46 -16.68
C ALA A 128 -9.20 -6.55 -16.08
N LEU A 129 -9.91 -7.32 -16.90
CA LEU A 129 -10.85 -8.35 -16.45
C LEU A 129 -10.20 -9.73 -16.33
N LYS A 130 -9.00 -9.93 -16.87
CA LYS A 130 -8.27 -11.20 -16.82
C LYS A 130 -7.54 -11.32 -15.46
N THR A 131 -8.26 -11.70 -14.42
CA THR A 131 -7.73 -11.70 -13.05
C THR A 131 -6.99 -12.97 -12.65
N GLU A 132 -7.30 -14.13 -13.22
CA GLU A 132 -6.71 -15.42 -12.83
C GLU A 132 -5.19 -15.47 -13.08
N GLU A 133 -4.76 -15.02 -14.26
CA GLU A 133 -3.34 -14.96 -14.60
C GLU A 133 -2.59 -13.97 -13.70
N LEU A 134 -3.20 -12.82 -13.38
CA LEU A 134 -2.66 -11.84 -12.45
C LEU A 134 -2.44 -12.45 -11.08
N LEU A 135 -3.46 -13.12 -10.52
CA LEU A 135 -3.41 -13.70 -9.18
C LEU A 135 -2.36 -14.81 -9.08
N SER A 136 -2.30 -15.70 -10.07
CA SER A 136 -1.31 -16.79 -10.10
C SER A 136 0.12 -16.26 -10.24
N ASN A 137 0.34 -15.28 -11.10
CA ASN A 137 1.66 -14.65 -11.27
C ASN A 137 2.09 -13.90 -10.01
N LEU A 138 1.19 -13.13 -9.39
CA LEU A 138 1.49 -12.41 -8.16
C LEU A 138 1.89 -13.36 -7.05
N ARG A 139 1.11 -14.44 -6.87
CA ARG A 139 1.38 -15.45 -5.83
C ARG A 139 2.74 -16.13 -6.04
N ARG A 140 3.04 -16.56 -7.27
CA ARG A 140 4.32 -17.16 -7.60
C ARG A 140 5.49 -16.21 -7.34
N LYS A 141 5.42 -14.98 -7.85
CA LYS A 141 6.47 -13.97 -7.65
C LYS A 141 6.69 -13.65 -6.17
N ALA A 142 5.61 -13.53 -5.40
CA ALA A 142 5.69 -13.21 -3.98
C ALA A 142 6.34 -14.32 -3.16
N LEU A 143 6.00 -15.59 -3.43
CA LEU A 143 6.42 -16.72 -2.61
C LEU A 143 7.71 -17.40 -3.10
N GLU A 144 8.07 -17.23 -4.38
CA GLU A 144 9.21 -17.97 -4.98
C GLU A 144 10.34 -17.03 -5.45
N GLU A 145 10.08 -15.73 -5.65
CA GLU A 145 11.05 -14.81 -6.28
C GLU A 145 11.45 -13.62 -5.38
N ASN A 146 11.07 -13.61 -4.10
CA ASN A 146 11.32 -12.48 -3.16
C ASN A 146 10.87 -11.13 -3.75
N TYR A 147 9.73 -11.12 -4.44
CA TYR A 147 9.29 -9.96 -5.21
C TYR A 147 8.91 -8.77 -4.34
N PHE A 148 8.32 -9.02 -3.17
CA PHE A 148 7.96 -7.94 -2.24
C PHE A 148 9.19 -7.30 -1.62
N GLU A 149 10.21 -8.08 -1.30
CA GLU A 149 11.50 -7.60 -0.78
C GLU A 149 12.20 -6.71 -1.81
N GLN A 150 12.18 -7.09 -3.08
CA GLN A 150 12.70 -6.27 -4.17
C GLN A 150 11.92 -4.95 -4.31
N LEU A 151 10.59 -4.98 -4.22
CA LEU A 151 9.76 -3.77 -4.27
C LEU A 151 10.05 -2.83 -3.08
N ILE A 152 10.23 -3.37 -1.87
CA ILE A 152 10.61 -2.57 -0.70
C ILE A 152 11.94 -1.86 -0.97
N LYS A 153 12.94 -2.60 -1.44
CA LYS A 153 14.27 -2.05 -1.72
C LYS A 153 14.23 -0.98 -2.81
N GLU A 154 13.75 -1.35 -3.99
CA GLU A 154 13.85 -0.49 -5.18
C GLU A 154 12.87 0.69 -5.16
N ARG A 155 11.68 0.51 -4.57
CA ARG A 155 10.58 1.47 -4.69
C ARG A 155 10.29 2.25 -3.41
N LEU A 156 10.71 1.76 -2.25
CA LEU A 156 10.52 2.47 -0.99
C LEU A 156 11.83 3.00 -0.43
N LEU A 157 12.89 2.18 -0.36
CA LEU A 157 14.17 2.57 0.22
C LEU A 157 15.01 3.43 -0.74
N ASP A 158 15.16 2.97 -1.99
CA ASP A 158 16.02 3.62 -2.99
C ASP A 158 15.29 4.70 -3.82
N ASN A 159 14.00 4.95 -3.53
CA ASN A 159 13.21 5.93 -4.27
C ASN A 159 13.55 7.36 -3.82
N PRO A 160 14.09 8.20 -4.71
CA PRO A 160 14.39 9.61 -4.38
C PRO A 160 13.13 10.50 -4.32
N ALA A 161 12.00 10.05 -4.89
CA ALA A 161 10.76 10.80 -4.95
C ALA A 161 9.94 10.62 -3.65
N THR A 162 10.48 11.09 -2.54
CA THR A 162 9.83 11.04 -1.23
C THR A 162 9.50 12.44 -0.73
N VAL A 163 8.28 12.62 -0.24
CA VAL A 163 7.81 13.88 0.36
C VAL A 163 7.34 13.61 1.79
N LYS A 164 7.73 14.47 2.71
CA LYS A 164 7.29 14.46 4.10
C LYS A 164 6.39 15.67 4.33
N VAL A 165 5.23 15.47 4.92
CA VAL A 165 4.25 16.52 5.24
C VAL A 165 3.92 16.43 6.72
N ILE A 166 4.01 17.55 7.43
CA ILE A 166 3.61 17.68 8.83
C ILE A 166 2.32 18.49 8.87
N LEU A 167 1.29 17.95 9.51
CA LEU A 167 0.02 18.62 9.75
C LEU A 167 -0.09 18.92 11.24
N GLU A 168 -0.02 20.20 11.57
CA GLU A 168 -0.20 20.69 12.95
C GLU A 168 -1.61 21.19 13.18
N PRO A 169 -2.22 20.92 14.32
CA PRO A 169 -3.55 21.44 14.64
C PRO A 169 -3.50 22.95 14.85
N ASP A 170 -4.40 23.68 14.19
CA ASP A 170 -4.62 25.12 14.41
C ASP A 170 -5.94 25.33 15.16
N PRO A 171 -5.90 25.63 16.48
CA PRO A 171 -7.10 25.82 17.28
C PRO A 171 -7.95 27.02 16.85
N GLY A 172 -7.37 28.01 16.16
CA GLY A 172 -8.04 29.21 15.68
C GLY A 172 -8.81 29.03 14.37
N LYS A 173 -8.45 28.02 13.57
CA LYS A 173 -8.92 27.85 12.20
C LYS A 173 -10.42 27.70 12.04
N ILE A 174 -11.09 27.00 12.97
CA ILE A 174 -12.55 26.81 12.96
C ILE A 174 -13.26 28.14 13.20
N ALA A 175 -12.74 28.96 14.12
CA ALA A 175 -13.33 30.27 14.43
C ALA A 175 -13.17 31.25 13.25
N GLU A 176 -12.02 31.24 12.57
CA GLU A 176 -11.81 32.07 11.38
C GLU A 176 -12.72 31.70 10.20
N THR A 177 -13.03 30.40 10.05
CA THR A 177 -13.84 29.90 8.92
C THR A 177 -15.33 30.07 9.16
N ALA A 178 -15.76 30.23 10.44
CA ALA A 178 -17.17 30.42 10.85
C ALA A 178 -17.59 31.88 10.89
N ALA A 179 -16.67 32.83 10.71
CA ALA A 179 -16.93 34.27 10.64
C ALA A 179 -17.08 34.76 9.20
#